data_c6a20985ce068df1d18127c0daedc83d
#
_entry.id   c6a20985ce068df1d18127c0daedc83d
#
_cell.length_a   1.000
_cell.length_b   1.000
_cell.length_c   1.000
_cell.angle_alpha   90.00
_cell.angle_beta   90.00
_cell.angle_gamma   90.00
#
_symmetry.space_group_name_H-M   'P 1'
#
loop_
_entity.id
_entity.type
_entity.pdbx_description
1 polymer ?
#
loop_
_entity_poly.entity_id
_entity_poly.type
_entity_poly.pdbx_seq_one_letter_code
_entity_poly.pdbx_strand_id
1 'polypeptide(L)'
;MRPLASTFALHVRPGVRVAALTSIAMLAFASNSLLCRLALQAGRIDAASFGSLRLVSGALMLAIVARAGARRPAPPADWPAAAMLFVYVACFSFAYLTVSAATGALILFGAVQLTMFAAGWRAGERFAAIGWAGFGAALGGLVYLVSPGLAAPTPRGAALMTAAGIAWGIYSVRGRRPVDPVAATAGNFLRAAPLALALSVALATRFHVTPAGVVLAVLSGALTSGLGYVLWYAALRHLTAMRAAAVQLSVPPIAACGAVLFLSEQPTWRLALASAAILGGVAAVLATRARQAGGSR
;
A
#
# COMPACT_ATOMS: atom_id res chain seq x y z
N MET A 1 -40.79 20.43 -0.88
CA MET A 1 -40.04 19.77 0.21
C MET A 1 -38.56 19.79 -0.18
N ARG A 2 -37.74 20.62 0.46
CA ARG A 2 -36.26 20.66 0.25
C ARG A 2 -35.64 19.46 0.99
N PRO A 3 -34.70 18.73 0.41
CA PRO A 3 -34.06 17.57 1.08
C PRO A 3 -33.19 18.06 2.23
N LEU A 4 -33.41 17.47 3.44
CA LEU A 4 -32.67 17.71 4.68
C LEU A 4 -31.16 17.36 4.64
N ALA A 5 -30.61 17.08 3.48
CA ALA A 5 -29.20 16.70 3.30
C ALA A 5 -28.22 17.89 3.22
N SER A 6 -28.67 19.14 3.35
CA SER A 6 -27.81 20.32 3.19
C SER A 6 -27.30 20.95 4.49
N THR A 7 -27.62 20.40 5.67
CA THR A 7 -27.43 21.13 6.95
C THR A 7 -26.16 20.67 7.74
N PHE A 8 -25.41 19.68 7.28
CA PHE A 8 -24.15 19.25 7.93
C PHE A 8 -22.92 19.31 6.99
N ALA A 9 -22.88 20.23 6.04
CA ALA A 9 -21.63 20.59 5.40
C ALA A 9 -20.83 21.49 6.37
N LEU A 10 -20.13 20.86 7.30
CA LEU A 10 -19.04 21.53 8.02
C LEU A 10 -18.16 22.22 6.97
N HIS A 11 -18.08 23.55 7.01
CA HIS A 11 -17.20 24.38 6.17
C HIS A 11 -15.74 24.14 6.56
N VAL A 12 -15.28 22.89 6.43
CA VAL A 12 -13.86 22.53 6.65
C VAL A 12 -13.06 23.15 5.52
N ARG A 13 -12.08 23.98 5.86
CA ARG A 13 -11.15 24.58 4.88
C ARG A 13 -10.62 23.46 3.96
N PRO A 14 -10.58 23.67 2.62
CA PRO A 14 -10.15 22.64 1.66
C PRO A 14 -8.85 21.94 2.02
N GLY A 15 -7.86 22.70 2.52
CA GLY A 15 -6.59 22.15 2.98
C GLY A 15 -6.71 21.18 4.17
N VAL A 16 -7.57 21.48 5.14
CA VAL A 16 -7.80 20.61 6.32
C VAL A 16 -8.47 19.30 5.89
N ARG A 17 -9.43 19.37 4.95
CA ARG A 17 -10.07 18.18 4.40
C ARG A 17 -9.07 17.26 3.70
N VAL A 18 -8.19 17.82 2.86
CA VAL A 18 -7.16 17.05 2.15
C VAL A 18 -6.20 16.42 3.15
N ALA A 19 -5.74 17.18 4.15
CA ALA A 19 -4.86 16.67 5.19
C ALA A 19 -5.53 15.52 5.97
N ALA A 20 -6.78 15.66 6.38
CA ALA A 20 -7.51 14.61 7.09
C ALA A 20 -7.66 13.33 6.25
N LEU A 21 -8.13 13.45 5.00
CA LEU A 21 -8.25 12.31 4.08
C LEU A 21 -6.91 11.59 3.89
N THR A 22 -5.84 12.35 3.72
CA THR A 22 -4.50 11.83 3.53
C THR A 22 -4.00 11.11 4.79
N SER A 23 -4.14 11.73 5.97
CA SER A 23 -3.71 11.11 7.24
C SER A 23 -4.45 9.81 7.52
N ILE A 24 -5.78 9.79 7.33
CA ILE A 24 -6.58 8.57 7.53
C ILE A 24 -6.17 7.48 6.53
N ALA A 25 -5.90 7.84 5.28
CA ALA A 25 -5.44 6.88 4.27
C ALA A 25 -4.06 6.30 4.64
N MET A 26 -3.12 7.11 5.14
CA MET A 26 -1.79 6.63 5.57
C MET A 26 -1.89 5.72 6.80
N LEU A 27 -2.74 6.07 7.77
CA LEU A 27 -3.06 5.21 8.90
C LEU A 27 -3.67 3.88 8.44
N ALA A 28 -4.60 3.90 7.49
CA ALA A 28 -5.19 2.69 6.93
C ALA A 28 -4.12 1.79 6.27
N PHE A 29 -3.20 2.38 5.49
CA PHE A 29 -2.12 1.62 4.84
C PHE A 29 -1.14 1.02 5.86
N ALA A 30 -0.77 1.77 6.89
CA ALA A 30 0.06 1.26 7.98
C ALA A 30 -0.65 0.14 8.77
N SER A 31 -1.91 0.35 9.12
CA SER A 31 -2.73 -0.64 9.81
C SER A 31 -2.87 -1.94 9.04
N ASN A 32 -2.83 -1.91 7.72
CA ASN A 32 -2.87 -3.10 6.89
C ASN A 32 -1.69 -4.06 7.17
N SER A 33 -0.48 -3.51 7.33
CA SER A 33 0.71 -4.27 7.72
C SER A 33 0.55 -4.86 9.13
N LEU A 34 0.03 -4.07 10.07
CA LEU A 34 -0.19 -4.50 11.45
C LEU A 34 -1.24 -5.61 11.55
N LEU A 35 -2.40 -5.44 10.89
CA LEU A 35 -3.48 -6.43 10.87
C LEU A 35 -3.02 -7.77 10.27
N CYS A 36 -2.30 -7.70 9.15
CA CYS A 36 -1.77 -8.90 8.51
C CYS A 36 -0.76 -9.61 9.41
N ARG A 37 0.21 -8.88 9.98
CA ARG A 37 1.20 -9.46 10.88
C ARG A 37 0.55 -10.04 12.14
N LEU A 38 -0.39 -9.32 12.75
CA LEU A 38 -1.11 -9.76 13.94
C LEU A 38 -1.91 -11.06 13.69
N ALA A 39 -2.52 -11.18 12.51
CA ALA A 39 -3.27 -12.37 12.13
C ALA A 39 -2.36 -13.59 11.92
N LEU A 40 -1.24 -13.40 11.22
CA LEU A 40 -0.36 -14.48 10.77
C LEU A 40 0.67 -14.90 11.82
N GLN A 41 1.27 -13.94 12.56
CA GLN A 41 2.24 -14.23 13.61
C GLN A 41 1.66 -15.10 14.72
N ALA A 42 0.41 -14.86 15.09
CA ALA A 42 -0.27 -15.61 16.13
C ALA A 42 -0.94 -16.91 15.59
N GLY A 43 -0.70 -17.27 14.33
CA GLY A 43 -1.30 -18.47 13.72
C GLY A 43 -2.82 -18.44 13.71
N ARG A 44 -3.46 -17.26 13.65
CA ARG A 44 -4.94 -17.16 13.69
C ARG A 44 -5.59 -17.49 12.36
N ILE A 45 -4.86 -17.42 11.28
CA ILE A 45 -5.30 -17.71 9.92
C ILE A 45 -4.09 -18.03 9.05
N ASP A 46 -4.25 -18.89 8.05
CA ASP A 46 -3.20 -19.09 7.04
C ASP A 46 -3.13 -17.92 6.05
N ALA A 47 -1.97 -17.74 5.40
CA ALA A 47 -1.70 -16.59 4.55
C ALA A 47 -2.58 -16.55 3.28
N ALA A 48 -2.95 -17.70 2.73
CA ALA A 48 -3.80 -17.76 1.53
C ALA A 48 -5.23 -17.34 1.87
N SER A 49 -5.79 -17.91 2.95
CA SER A 49 -7.13 -17.54 3.44
C SER A 49 -7.21 -16.06 3.86
N PHE A 50 -6.16 -15.53 4.49
CA PHE A 50 -6.08 -14.09 4.81
C PHE A 50 -6.17 -13.25 3.53
N GLY A 51 -5.37 -13.56 2.51
CA GLY A 51 -5.38 -12.86 1.22
C GLY A 51 -6.73 -12.93 0.52
N SER A 52 -7.36 -14.09 0.51
CA SER A 52 -8.67 -14.31 -0.09
C SER A 52 -9.77 -13.51 0.61
N LEU A 53 -9.85 -13.60 1.94
CA LEU A 53 -10.82 -12.82 2.72
C LEU A 53 -10.59 -11.31 2.58
N ARG A 54 -9.33 -10.86 2.55
CA ARG A 54 -8.99 -9.46 2.32
C ARG A 54 -9.49 -8.98 0.96
N LEU A 55 -9.27 -9.73 -0.12
CA LEU A 55 -9.72 -9.32 -1.46
C LEU A 55 -11.24 -9.39 -1.61
N VAL A 56 -11.89 -10.42 -1.07
CA VAL A 56 -13.35 -10.56 -1.12
C VAL A 56 -14.02 -9.44 -0.31
N SER A 57 -13.62 -9.22 0.94
CA SER A 57 -14.22 -8.18 1.79
C SER A 57 -13.95 -6.78 1.25
N GLY A 58 -12.76 -6.54 0.66
CA GLY A 58 -12.44 -5.30 -0.04
C GLY A 58 -13.31 -5.09 -1.28
N ALA A 59 -13.52 -6.14 -2.10
CA ALA A 59 -14.41 -6.09 -3.26
C ALA A 59 -15.85 -5.77 -2.86
N LEU A 60 -16.36 -6.39 -1.80
CA LEU A 60 -17.71 -6.13 -1.28
C LEU A 60 -17.85 -4.70 -0.79
N MET A 61 -16.90 -4.21 0.01
CA MET A 61 -16.91 -2.83 0.50
C MET A 61 -16.88 -1.82 -0.64
N LEU A 62 -15.99 -2.02 -1.62
CA LEU A 62 -15.88 -1.15 -2.79
C LEU A 62 -17.14 -1.20 -3.66
N ALA A 63 -17.79 -2.36 -3.78
CA ALA A 63 -19.05 -2.51 -4.49
C ALA A 63 -20.19 -1.74 -3.78
N ILE A 64 -20.24 -1.76 -2.45
CA ILE A 64 -21.20 -0.97 -1.66
C ILE A 64 -20.96 0.53 -1.89
N VAL A 65 -19.71 0.98 -1.78
CA VAL A 65 -19.36 2.41 -1.99
C VAL A 65 -19.67 2.85 -3.43
N ALA A 66 -19.34 2.01 -4.42
CA ALA A 66 -19.61 2.33 -5.83
C ALA A 66 -21.12 2.39 -6.15
N ARG A 67 -21.95 1.57 -5.47
CA ARG A 67 -23.42 1.63 -5.63
C ARG A 67 -24.04 2.83 -4.93
N ALA A 68 -23.48 3.29 -3.83
CA ALA A 68 -23.93 4.47 -3.12
C ALA A 68 -23.57 5.78 -3.83
N GLY A 69 -22.60 5.76 -4.74
CA GLY A 69 -22.19 6.90 -5.57
C GLY A 69 -23.04 7.04 -6.84
N ALA A 70 -22.82 8.14 -7.60
CA ALA A 70 -23.42 8.33 -8.89
C ALA A 70 -23.01 7.18 -9.84
N ARG A 71 -24.00 6.52 -10.45
CA ARG A 71 -23.74 5.45 -11.43
C ARG A 71 -22.95 5.99 -12.61
N ARG A 72 -21.72 5.55 -12.76
CA ARG A 72 -20.88 5.78 -13.93
C ARG A 72 -20.72 4.47 -14.69
N PRO A 73 -20.50 4.50 -16.02
CA PRO A 73 -20.16 3.30 -16.77
C PRO A 73 -18.97 2.58 -16.13
N ALA A 74 -19.06 1.25 -16.00
CA ALA A 74 -17.95 0.47 -15.48
C ALA A 74 -16.72 0.68 -16.39
N PRO A 75 -15.54 0.98 -15.83
CA PRO A 75 -14.34 1.11 -16.64
C PRO A 75 -13.99 -0.24 -17.30
N PRO A 76 -13.28 -0.21 -18.44
CA PRO A 76 -12.81 -1.43 -19.09
C PRO A 76 -12.04 -2.33 -18.12
N ALA A 77 -12.08 -3.64 -18.34
CA ALA A 77 -11.35 -4.59 -17.52
C ALA A 77 -9.84 -4.38 -17.65
N ASP A 78 -9.15 -4.16 -16.53
CA ASP A 78 -7.68 -4.11 -16.48
C ASP A 78 -7.16 -5.38 -15.76
N TRP A 79 -7.07 -6.48 -16.51
CA TRP A 79 -6.54 -7.75 -16.01
C TRP A 79 -5.09 -7.67 -15.51
N PRO A 80 -4.17 -6.94 -16.20
CA PRO A 80 -2.83 -6.71 -15.65
C PRO A 80 -2.84 -6.00 -14.29
N ALA A 81 -3.72 -5.01 -14.08
CA ALA A 81 -3.85 -4.37 -12.77
C ALA A 81 -4.40 -5.33 -11.72
N ALA A 82 -5.41 -6.13 -12.06
CA ALA A 82 -5.96 -7.15 -11.16
C ALA A 82 -4.92 -8.22 -10.80
N ALA A 83 -4.12 -8.67 -11.76
CA ALA A 83 -3.02 -9.60 -11.52
C ALA A 83 -1.96 -9.00 -10.59
N MET A 84 -1.57 -7.74 -10.79
CA MET A 84 -0.62 -7.07 -9.90
C MET A 84 -1.19 -6.90 -8.49
N LEU A 85 -2.48 -6.60 -8.35
CA LEU A 85 -3.16 -6.55 -7.06
C LEU A 85 -3.14 -7.92 -6.36
N PHE A 86 -3.42 -9.00 -7.08
CA PHE A 86 -3.34 -10.36 -6.56
C PHE A 86 -1.92 -10.70 -6.11
N VAL A 87 -0.91 -10.48 -6.96
CA VAL A 87 0.51 -10.75 -6.63
C VAL A 87 0.92 -9.95 -5.40
N TYR A 88 0.53 -8.66 -5.33
CA TYR A 88 0.77 -7.84 -4.15
C TYR A 88 0.17 -8.48 -2.90
N VAL A 89 -1.12 -8.81 -2.89
CA VAL A 89 -1.79 -9.34 -1.70
C VAL A 89 -1.24 -10.72 -1.30
N ALA A 90 -0.99 -11.60 -2.26
CA ALA A 90 -0.42 -12.92 -2.00
C ALA A 90 0.99 -12.80 -1.41
N CYS A 91 1.92 -12.15 -2.11
CA CYS A 91 3.30 -12.01 -1.65
C CYS A 91 3.39 -11.27 -0.31
N PHE A 92 2.59 -10.24 -0.09
CA PHE A 92 2.47 -9.52 1.16
C PHE A 92 2.04 -10.42 2.32
N SER A 93 0.99 -11.22 2.14
CA SER A 93 0.50 -12.14 3.17
C SER A 93 1.54 -13.20 3.51
N PHE A 94 2.13 -13.85 2.52
CA PHE A 94 3.16 -14.86 2.76
C PHE A 94 4.45 -14.28 3.36
N ALA A 95 4.84 -13.05 3.03
CA ALA A 95 6.00 -12.39 3.62
C ALA A 95 5.81 -12.16 5.13
N TYR A 96 4.62 -11.74 5.56
CA TYR A 96 4.34 -11.48 6.97
C TYR A 96 4.27 -12.72 7.87
N LEU A 97 4.41 -13.91 7.34
CA LEU A 97 4.68 -15.10 8.16
C LEU A 97 6.04 -15.00 8.87
N THR A 98 7.02 -14.35 8.25
CA THR A 98 8.42 -14.36 8.74
C THR A 98 9.05 -12.97 8.90
N VAL A 99 8.45 -11.93 8.31
CA VAL A 99 8.97 -10.55 8.37
C VAL A 99 8.18 -9.75 9.40
N SER A 100 8.86 -8.92 10.18
CA SER A 100 8.22 -8.00 11.13
C SER A 100 7.40 -6.93 10.42
N ALA A 101 6.41 -6.34 11.11
CA ALA A 101 5.54 -5.34 10.50
C ALA A 101 6.31 -4.09 10.06
N ALA A 102 7.24 -3.62 10.89
CA ALA A 102 8.09 -2.47 10.59
C ALA A 102 9.02 -2.72 9.39
N THR A 103 9.75 -3.83 9.40
CA THR A 103 10.67 -4.21 8.32
C THR A 103 9.92 -4.45 7.02
N GLY A 104 8.79 -5.15 7.08
CA GLY A 104 7.95 -5.42 5.91
C GLY A 104 7.41 -4.15 5.27
N ALA A 105 6.90 -3.21 6.06
CA ALA A 105 6.43 -1.92 5.55
C ALA A 105 7.57 -1.13 4.87
N LEU A 106 8.78 -1.13 5.44
CA LEU A 106 9.92 -0.43 4.86
C LEU A 106 10.38 -1.06 3.55
N ILE A 107 10.49 -2.40 3.47
CA ILE A 107 10.82 -3.12 2.23
C ILE A 107 9.76 -2.85 1.15
N LEU A 108 8.48 -2.98 1.52
CA LEU A 108 7.36 -2.76 0.61
C LEU A 108 7.43 -1.36 -0.01
N PHE A 109 7.39 -0.33 0.83
CA PHE A 109 7.34 1.06 0.36
C PHE A 109 8.66 1.51 -0.29
N GLY A 110 9.80 0.99 0.14
CA GLY A 110 11.08 1.15 -0.57
C GLY A 110 11.00 0.63 -2.00
N ALA A 111 10.55 -0.62 -2.18
CA ALA A 111 10.39 -1.23 -3.50
C ALA A 111 9.33 -0.53 -4.37
N VAL A 112 8.22 -0.06 -3.76
CA VAL A 112 7.21 0.77 -4.45
C VAL A 112 7.84 2.02 -5.03
N GLN A 113 8.58 2.78 -4.23
CA GLN A 113 9.18 4.04 -4.67
C GLN A 113 10.24 3.82 -5.76
N LEU A 114 11.08 2.79 -5.62
CA LEU A 114 12.06 2.42 -6.63
C LEU A 114 11.37 2.03 -7.96
N THR A 115 10.28 1.27 -7.88
CA THR A 115 9.48 0.89 -9.06
C THR A 115 8.86 2.11 -9.74
N MET A 116 8.29 3.03 -8.96
CA MET A 116 7.71 4.26 -9.51
C MET A 116 8.76 5.19 -10.10
N PHE A 117 9.96 5.26 -9.52
CA PHE A 117 11.09 6.00 -10.08
C PHE A 117 11.51 5.41 -11.42
N ALA A 118 11.71 4.09 -11.49
CA ALA A 118 12.08 3.39 -12.72
C ALA A 118 11.02 3.56 -13.82
N ALA A 119 9.72 3.55 -13.47
CA ALA A 119 8.65 3.79 -14.40
C ALA A 119 8.67 5.23 -14.96
N GLY A 120 8.94 6.23 -14.11
CA GLY A 120 9.09 7.62 -14.53
C GLY A 120 10.28 7.81 -15.48
N TRP A 121 11.43 7.21 -15.15
CA TRP A 121 12.60 7.24 -16.01
C TRP A 121 12.34 6.62 -17.39
N ARG A 122 11.71 5.44 -17.43
CA ARG A 122 11.30 4.80 -18.70
C ARG A 122 10.29 5.63 -19.51
N ALA A 123 9.48 6.43 -18.83
CA ALA A 123 8.55 7.36 -19.48
C ALA A 123 9.23 8.65 -19.96
N GLY A 124 10.57 8.75 -19.89
CA GLY A 124 11.35 9.89 -20.37
C GLY A 124 11.51 11.02 -19.34
N GLU A 125 11.11 10.82 -18.09
CA GLU A 125 11.37 11.82 -17.03
C GLU A 125 12.88 11.93 -16.78
N ARG A 126 13.41 13.16 -16.78
CA ARG A 126 14.84 13.42 -16.50
C ARG A 126 15.02 13.71 -15.02
N PHE A 127 16.05 13.13 -14.44
CA PHE A 127 16.41 13.34 -13.04
C PHE A 127 17.72 14.08 -12.93
N ALA A 128 17.80 15.08 -12.04
CA ALA A 128 19.07 15.73 -11.70
C ALA A 128 20.00 14.74 -10.95
N ALA A 129 21.28 15.06 -10.86
CA ALA A 129 22.29 14.24 -10.17
C ALA A 129 21.88 13.87 -8.73
N ILE A 130 21.29 14.83 -7.99
CA ILE A 130 20.74 14.59 -6.64
C ILE A 130 19.62 13.53 -6.67
N GLY A 131 18.78 13.48 -7.73
CA GLY A 131 17.75 12.45 -7.88
C GLY A 131 18.35 11.06 -8.05
N TRP A 132 19.42 10.94 -8.84
CA TRP A 132 20.16 9.68 -9.00
C TRP A 132 20.89 9.26 -7.71
N ALA A 133 21.50 10.22 -6.99
CA ALA A 133 22.11 9.95 -5.70
C ALA A 133 21.07 9.47 -4.67
N GLY A 134 19.89 10.11 -4.63
CA GLY A 134 18.77 9.69 -3.78
C GLY A 134 18.25 8.30 -4.12
N PHE A 135 18.15 7.96 -5.42
CA PHE A 135 17.80 6.62 -5.87
C PHE A 135 18.83 5.58 -5.41
N GLY A 136 20.13 5.90 -5.58
CA GLY A 136 21.22 5.04 -5.13
C GLY A 136 21.21 4.82 -3.61
N ALA A 137 20.96 5.88 -2.83
CA ALA A 137 20.83 5.78 -1.38
C ALA A 137 19.64 4.92 -0.96
N ALA A 138 18.48 5.08 -1.60
CA ALA A 138 17.29 4.27 -1.33
C ALA A 138 17.52 2.79 -1.69
N LEU A 139 18.14 2.51 -2.83
CA LEU A 139 18.50 1.16 -3.24
C LEU A 139 19.52 0.54 -2.30
N GLY A 140 20.58 1.28 -1.95
CA GLY A 140 21.60 0.85 -1.00
C GLY A 140 21.02 0.54 0.39
N GLY A 141 20.11 1.38 0.89
CA GLY A 141 19.37 1.15 2.14
C GLY A 141 18.50 -0.10 2.09
N LEU A 142 17.82 -0.35 0.97
CA LEU A 142 17.03 -1.57 0.78
C LEU A 142 17.92 -2.81 0.74
N VAL A 143 19.03 -2.77 -0.01
CA VAL A 143 20.01 -3.87 -0.06
C VAL A 143 20.60 -4.12 1.33
N TYR A 144 21.00 -3.07 2.06
CA TYR A 144 21.50 -3.20 3.44
C TYR A 144 20.45 -3.85 4.36
N LEU A 145 19.18 -3.46 4.26
CA LEU A 145 18.12 -4.02 5.10
C LEU A 145 17.93 -5.51 4.89
N VAL A 146 18.02 -6.00 3.64
CA VAL A 146 17.80 -7.40 3.29
C VAL A 146 19.09 -8.24 3.29
N SER A 147 20.26 -7.61 3.42
CA SER A 147 21.56 -8.31 3.47
C SER A 147 21.66 -9.24 4.67
N PRO A 148 22.38 -10.37 4.62
CA PRO A 148 22.56 -11.29 5.75
C PRO A 148 23.08 -10.61 7.01
N GLY A 149 22.67 -11.10 8.19
CA GLY A 149 23.09 -10.60 9.50
C GLY A 149 22.06 -10.91 10.59
N LEU A 150 22.43 -10.75 11.87
CA LEU A 150 21.63 -11.15 13.03
C LEU A 150 20.20 -10.58 13.07
N ALA A 151 20.00 -9.37 12.59
CA ALA A 151 18.68 -8.70 12.55
C ALA A 151 18.09 -8.65 11.11
N ALA A 152 18.59 -9.47 10.20
CA ALA A 152 18.09 -9.52 8.83
C ALA A 152 16.74 -10.23 8.76
N PRO A 153 15.81 -9.79 7.87
CA PRO A 153 14.64 -10.57 7.55
C PRO A 153 15.04 -11.88 6.85
N THR A 154 14.17 -12.89 6.91
CA THR A 154 14.41 -14.13 6.16
C THR A 154 14.50 -13.81 4.66
N PRO A 155 15.44 -14.43 3.89
CA PRO A 155 15.59 -14.14 2.46
C PRO A 155 14.30 -14.35 1.67
N ARG A 156 13.54 -15.41 1.99
CA ARG A 156 12.25 -15.69 1.37
C ARG A 156 11.21 -14.59 1.69
N GLY A 157 11.14 -14.16 2.94
CA GLY A 157 10.23 -13.10 3.36
C GLY A 157 10.56 -11.76 2.72
N ALA A 158 11.86 -11.42 2.66
CA ALA A 158 12.36 -10.21 2.01
C ALA A 158 12.05 -10.22 0.49
N ALA A 159 12.29 -11.34 -0.20
CA ALA A 159 11.99 -11.49 -1.63
C ALA A 159 10.49 -11.34 -1.91
N LEU A 160 9.64 -12.02 -1.13
CA LEU A 160 8.19 -11.90 -1.26
C LEU A 160 7.71 -10.46 -1.01
N MET A 161 8.22 -9.78 0.04
CA MET A 161 7.82 -8.40 0.34
C MET A 161 8.31 -7.42 -0.74
N THR A 162 9.50 -7.64 -1.32
CA THR A 162 10.01 -6.87 -2.45
C THR A 162 9.12 -7.07 -3.69
N ALA A 163 8.74 -8.32 -4.00
CA ALA A 163 7.82 -8.64 -5.08
C ALA A 163 6.45 -7.97 -4.88
N ALA A 164 5.93 -7.98 -3.64
CA ALA A 164 4.72 -7.26 -3.27
C ALA A 164 4.86 -5.76 -3.53
N GLY A 165 5.99 -5.15 -3.17
CA GLY A 165 6.27 -3.74 -3.42
C GLY A 165 6.35 -3.39 -4.90
N ILE A 166 7.02 -4.20 -5.71
CA ILE A 166 7.08 -4.03 -7.17
C ILE A 166 5.67 -4.12 -7.77
N ALA A 167 4.90 -5.15 -7.40
CA ALA A 167 3.54 -5.35 -7.89
C ALA A 167 2.63 -4.17 -7.50
N TRP A 168 2.71 -3.68 -6.27
CA TRP A 168 1.99 -2.49 -5.82
C TRP A 168 2.44 -1.22 -6.55
N GLY A 169 3.74 -1.06 -6.82
CA GLY A 169 4.27 0.05 -7.61
C GLY A 169 3.72 0.07 -9.03
N ILE A 170 3.71 -1.07 -9.72
CA ILE A 170 3.14 -1.23 -11.07
C ILE A 170 1.63 -0.95 -11.03
N TYR A 171 0.90 -1.53 -10.07
CA TYR A 171 -0.53 -1.28 -9.86
C TYR A 171 -0.82 0.22 -9.66
N SER A 172 -0.02 0.90 -8.84
CA SER A 172 -0.16 2.32 -8.56
C SER A 172 0.09 3.21 -9.78
N VAL A 173 1.08 2.87 -10.61
CA VAL A 173 1.35 3.58 -11.87
C VAL A 173 0.17 3.43 -12.85
N ARG A 174 -0.38 2.22 -12.97
CA ARG A 174 -1.57 1.95 -13.81
C ARG A 174 -2.81 2.65 -13.30
N GLY A 175 -3.01 2.68 -11.99
CA GLY A 175 -4.16 3.29 -11.32
C GLY A 175 -4.29 4.82 -11.43
N ARG A 176 -3.33 5.50 -12.07
CA ARG A 176 -3.40 6.95 -12.38
C ARG A 176 -4.29 7.30 -13.59
N ARG A 177 -4.60 6.32 -14.43
CA ARG A 177 -5.27 6.54 -15.73
C ARG A 177 -6.80 6.53 -15.69
N PRO A 178 -7.51 5.81 -14.80
CA PRO A 178 -8.95 5.71 -14.83
C PRO A 178 -9.66 7.04 -14.53
N VAL A 179 -10.73 7.31 -15.27
CA VAL A 179 -11.65 8.44 -15.03
C VAL A 179 -12.37 8.29 -13.69
N ASP A 180 -12.71 7.04 -13.32
CA ASP A 180 -13.27 6.69 -12.02
C ASP A 180 -12.36 5.68 -11.29
N PRO A 181 -11.44 6.17 -10.42
CA PRO A 181 -10.52 5.30 -9.70
C PRO A 181 -11.22 4.33 -8.73
N VAL A 182 -12.36 4.72 -8.15
CA VAL A 182 -13.10 3.86 -7.20
C VAL A 182 -13.71 2.66 -7.93
N ALA A 183 -14.40 2.91 -9.06
CA ALA A 183 -14.98 1.85 -9.89
C ALA A 183 -13.89 0.94 -10.49
N ALA A 184 -12.76 1.52 -10.94
CA ALA A 184 -11.62 0.75 -11.44
C ALA A 184 -11.03 -0.16 -10.34
N THR A 185 -10.84 0.37 -9.13
CA THR A 185 -10.35 -0.41 -7.99
C THR A 185 -11.31 -1.52 -7.61
N ALA A 186 -12.61 -1.24 -7.55
CA ALA A 186 -13.64 -2.26 -7.30
C ALA A 186 -13.57 -3.40 -8.33
N GLY A 187 -13.44 -3.05 -9.61
CA GLY A 187 -13.28 -4.01 -10.70
C GLY A 187 -12.01 -4.86 -10.57
N ASN A 188 -10.89 -4.26 -10.14
CA ASN A 188 -9.63 -4.97 -9.94
C ASN A 188 -9.72 -5.93 -8.75
N PHE A 189 -10.33 -5.53 -7.62
CA PHE A 189 -10.56 -6.40 -6.47
C PHE A 189 -11.46 -7.59 -6.85
N LEU A 190 -12.55 -7.35 -7.59
CA LEU A 190 -13.46 -8.39 -8.04
C LEU A 190 -12.76 -9.43 -8.93
N ARG A 191 -11.81 -9.01 -9.77
CA ARG A 191 -11.02 -9.91 -10.64
C ARG A 191 -9.88 -10.58 -9.92
N ALA A 192 -9.28 -9.92 -8.92
CA ALA A 192 -8.21 -10.50 -8.12
C ALA A 192 -8.71 -11.55 -7.11
N ALA A 193 -9.95 -11.41 -6.62
CA ALA A 193 -10.54 -12.32 -5.65
C ALA A 193 -10.57 -13.79 -6.11
N PRO A 194 -11.03 -14.15 -7.33
CA PRO A 194 -10.98 -15.54 -7.80
C PRO A 194 -9.55 -16.11 -7.88
N LEU A 195 -8.55 -15.30 -8.20
CA LEU A 195 -7.15 -15.75 -8.22
C LEU A 195 -6.67 -16.10 -6.80
N ALA A 196 -7.06 -15.31 -5.80
CA ALA A 196 -6.73 -15.60 -4.40
C ALA A 196 -7.50 -16.84 -3.88
N LEU A 197 -8.76 -16.98 -4.25
CA LEU A 197 -9.54 -18.19 -3.91
C LEU A 197 -8.91 -19.44 -4.53
N ALA A 198 -8.49 -19.37 -5.79
CA ALA A 198 -7.78 -20.47 -6.44
C ALA A 198 -6.48 -20.83 -5.69
N LEU A 199 -5.72 -19.83 -5.22
CA LEU A 199 -4.53 -20.04 -4.40
C LEU A 199 -4.88 -20.70 -3.06
N SER A 200 -5.99 -20.31 -2.40
CA SER A 200 -6.46 -20.93 -1.16
C SER A 200 -6.87 -22.39 -1.39
N VAL A 201 -7.53 -22.69 -2.49
CA VAL A 201 -7.89 -24.08 -2.87
C VAL A 201 -6.62 -24.89 -3.15
N ALA A 202 -5.65 -24.35 -3.88
CA ALA A 202 -4.38 -25.04 -4.16
C ALA A 202 -3.56 -25.34 -2.88
N LEU A 203 -3.76 -24.55 -1.82
CA LEU A 203 -3.11 -24.71 -0.52
C LEU A 203 -4.04 -25.23 0.57
N ALA A 204 -5.14 -25.88 0.20
CA ALA A 204 -6.18 -26.36 1.13
C ALA A 204 -5.64 -27.28 2.24
N THR A 205 -4.54 -27.99 1.98
CA THR A 205 -3.84 -28.81 3.00
C THR A 205 -3.26 -28.01 4.17
N ARG A 206 -3.11 -26.69 4.01
CA ARG A 206 -2.62 -25.75 5.04
C ARG A 206 -3.73 -24.87 5.59
N PHE A 207 -4.98 -25.19 5.28
CA PHE A 207 -6.13 -24.40 5.70
C PHE A 207 -6.22 -24.34 7.22
N HIS A 208 -6.14 -23.14 7.74
CA HIS A 208 -6.33 -22.85 9.16
C HIS A 208 -6.96 -21.47 9.32
N VAL A 209 -8.16 -21.43 9.91
CA VAL A 209 -8.91 -20.20 10.08
C VAL A 209 -9.58 -20.16 11.44
N THR A 210 -9.33 -19.11 12.21
CA THR A 210 -10.05 -18.83 13.46
C THR A 210 -10.96 -17.62 13.30
N PRO A 211 -11.99 -17.44 14.16
CA PRO A 211 -12.86 -16.26 14.12
C PRO A 211 -12.09 -14.94 14.22
N ALA A 212 -11.06 -14.88 15.08
CA ALA A 212 -10.20 -13.71 15.20
C ALA A 212 -9.40 -13.43 13.91
N GLY A 213 -8.92 -14.49 13.24
CA GLY A 213 -8.24 -14.37 11.94
C GLY A 213 -9.18 -13.83 10.85
N VAL A 214 -10.43 -14.29 10.81
CA VAL A 214 -11.44 -13.75 9.89
C VAL A 214 -11.69 -12.27 10.13
N VAL A 215 -11.90 -11.86 11.38
CA VAL A 215 -12.12 -10.45 11.72
C VAL A 215 -10.95 -9.58 11.26
N LEU A 216 -9.71 -10.00 11.53
CA LEU A 216 -8.51 -9.25 11.13
C LEU A 216 -8.39 -9.16 9.59
N ALA A 217 -8.69 -10.25 8.87
CA ALA A 217 -8.65 -10.27 7.40
C ALA A 217 -9.75 -9.38 6.79
N VAL A 218 -10.98 -9.42 7.36
CA VAL A 218 -12.09 -8.57 6.92
C VAL A 218 -11.81 -7.08 7.20
N LEU A 219 -11.27 -6.74 8.37
CA LEU A 219 -10.84 -5.36 8.68
C LEU A 219 -9.76 -4.89 7.71
N SER A 220 -8.77 -5.76 7.42
CA SER A 220 -7.73 -5.48 6.42
C SER A 220 -8.31 -5.24 5.01
N GLY A 221 -9.29 -6.04 4.60
CA GLY A 221 -9.92 -5.93 3.28
C GLY A 221 -10.90 -4.76 3.18
N ALA A 222 -11.90 -4.74 4.04
CA ALA A 222 -13.00 -3.78 3.95
C ALA A 222 -12.57 -2.35 4.35
N LEU A 223 -11.91 -2.21 5.51
CA LEU A 223 -11.57 -0.89 6.04
C LEU A 223 -10.25 -0.37 5.47
N THR A 224 -9.14 -1.11 5.68
CA THR A 224 -7.82 -0.57 5.35
C THR A 224 -7.48 -0.64 3.86
N SER A 225 -8.04 -1.61 3.12
CA SER A 225 -7.91 -1.67 1.66
C SER A 225 -9.09 -1.00 0.96
N GLY A 226 -10.33 -1.41 1.19
CA GLY A 226 -11.50 -0.87 0.51
C GLY A 226 -11.72 0.62 0.78
N LEU A 227 -12.08 0.98 2.02
CA LEU A 227 -12.29 2.38 2.38
C LEU A 227 -11.00 3.21 2.34
N GLY A 228 -9.86 2.61 2.75
CA GLY A 228 -8.56 3.29 2.66
C GLY A 228 -8.23 3.76 1.26
N TYR A 229 -8.52 2.96 0.23
CA TYR A 229 -8.31 3.35 -1.17
C TYR A 229 -9.30 4.43 -1.64
N VAL A 230 -10.57 4.36 -1.21
CA VAL A 230 -11.54 5.43 -1.51
C VAL A 230 -11.06 6.76 -0.96
N LEU A 231 -10.62 6.80 0.30
CA LEU A 231 -10.09 8.00 0.95
C LEU A 231 -8.80 8.49 0.26
N TRP A 232 -7.92 7.55 -0.10
CA TRP A 232 -6.70 7.87 -0.83
C TRP A 232 -6.98 8.49 -2.19
N TYR A 233 -7.86 7.90 -2.99
CA TYR A 233 -8.23 8.46 -4.29
C TYR A 233 -8.98 9.80 -4.18
N ALA A 234 -9.77 10.00 -3.12
CA ALA A 234 -10.37 11.30 -2.83
C ALA A 234 -9.30 12.37 -2.51
N ALA A 235 -8.25 12.01 -1.76
CA ALA A 235 -7.13 12.90 -1.48
C ALA A 235 -6.27 13.18 -2.72
N LEU A 236 -6.00 12.15 -3.54
CA LEU A 236 -5.16 12.25 -4.74
C LEU A 236 -5.61 13.30 -5.76
N ARG A 237 -6.91 13.57 -5.85
CA ARG A 237 -7.46 14.61 -6.74
C ARG A 237 -6.94 16.01 -6.40
N HIS A 238 -6.47 16.22 -5.17
CA HIS A 238 -5.97 17.49 -4.65
C HIS A 238 -4.45 17.50 -4.45
N LEU A 239 -3.77 16.40 -4.76
CA LEU A 239 -2.32 16.25 -4.59
C LEU A 239 -1.62 16.13 -5.94
N THR A 240 -0.50 16.83 -6.08
CA THR A 240 0.42 16.51 -7.17
C THR A 240 1.01 15.12 -6.98
N ALA A 241 1.46 14.48 -8.07
CA ALA A 241 2.09 13.15 -7.99
C ALA A 241 3.23 13.12 -6.96
N MET A 242 3.99 14.20 -6.87
CA MET A 242 5.09 14.37 -5.92
C MET A 242 4.62 14.44 -4.47
N ARG A 243 3.60 15.27 -4.19
CA ARG A 243 3.03 15.35 -2.84
C ARG A 243 2.42 14.02 -2.40
N ALA A 244 1.76 13.33 -3.31
CA ALA A 244 1.22 12.00 -3.07
C ALA A 244 2.33 10.98 -2.73
N ALA A 245 3.42 10.95 -3.50
CA ALA A 245 4.56 10.09 -3.22
C ALA A 245 5.24 10.44 -1.88
N ALA A 246 5.47 11.74 -1.62
CA ALA A 246 6.07 12.19 -0.37
C ALA A 246 5.23 11.80 0.86
N VAL A 247 3.91 11.93 0.78
CA VAL A 247 3.01 11.56 1.89
C VAL A 247 3.04 10.07 2.17
N GLN A 248 3.13 9.20 1.16
CA GLN A 248 3.24 7.75 1.35
C GLN A 248 4.50 7.34 2.13
N LEU A 249 5.55 8.17 2.17
CA LEU A 249 6.73 7.92 3.00
C LEU A 249 6.44 7.94 4.50
N SER A 250 5.30 8.48 4.92
CA SER A 250 4.88 8.41 6.32
C SER A 250 4.42 7.01 6.75
N VAL A 251 4.07 6.13 5.81
CA VAL A 251 3.52 4.80 6.13
C VAL A 251 4.51 3.91 6.89
N PRO A 252 5.78 3.72 6.45
CA PRO A 252 6.72 2.90 7.20
C PRO A 252 6.97 3.37 8.65
N PRO A 253 7.20 4.66 8.94
CA PRO A 253 7.31 5.14 10.31
C PRO A 253 6.06 4.88 11.16
N ILE A 254 4.86 5.11 10.60
CA ILE A 254 3.59 4.84 11.30
C ILE A 254 3.46 3.34 11.59
N ALA A 255 3.78 2.47 10.61
CA ALA A 255 3.76 1.02 10.79
C ALA A 255 4.79 0.58 11.84
N ALA A 256 5.98 1.18 11.86
CA ALA A 256 7.00 0.88 12.87
C ALA A 256 6.55 1.28 14.28
N CYS A 257 5.97 2.47 14.45
CA CYS A 257 5.38 2.87 15.74
C CYS A 257 4.27 1.90 16.17
N GLY A 258 3.37 1.54 15.24
CA GLY A 258 2.31 0.57 15.52
C GLY A 258 2.85 -0.82 15.85
N ALA A 259 3.93 -1.26 15.22
CA ALA A 259 4.58 -2.55 15.49
C ALA A 259 5.17 -2.61 16.91
N VAL A 260 5.78 -1.53 17.36
CA VAL A 260 6.26 -1.42 18.75
C VAL A 260 5.09 -1.42 19.74
N LEU A 261 4.05 -0.63 19.49
CA LEU A 261 2.94 -0.44 20.41
C LEU A 261 1.99 -1.65 20.50
N PHE A 262 1.69 -2.30 19.37
CA PHE A 262 0.65 -3.34 19.29
C PHE A 262 1.18 -4.75 19.09
N LEU A 263 2.41 -4.90 18.60
CA LEU A 263 3.01 -6.20 18.29
C LEU A 263 4.24 -6.50 19.13
N SER A 264 4.64 -5.60 20.03
CA SER A 264 5.85 -5.70 20.88
C SER A 264 7.13 -5.96 20.05
N GLU A 265 7.17 -5.48 18.81
CA GLU A 265 8.36 -5.58 17.97
C GLU A 265 9.46 -4.64 18.48
N GLN A 266 10.70 -5.13 18.52
CA GLN A 266 11.83 -4.32 18.95
C GLN A 266 12.46 -3.57 17.78
N PRO A 267 12.66 -2.25 17.89
CA PRO A 267 13.36 -1.49 16.85
C PRO A 267 14.84 -1.91 16.85
N THR A 268 15.39 -2.15 15.65
CA THR A 268 16.80 -2.50 15.47
C THR A 268 17.58 -1.34 14.83
N TRP A 269 18.87 -1.22 15.13
CA TRP A 269 19.75 -0.25 14.46
C TRP A 269 19.75 -0.42 12.95
N ARG A 270 19.68 -1.68 12.48
CA ARG A 270 19.55 -2.00 11.06
C ARG A 270 18.32 -1.35 10.44
N LEU A 271 17.17 -1.47 11.10
CA LEU A 271 15.92 -0.85 10.66
C LEU A 271 16.05 0.69 10.65
N ALA A 272 16.67 1.28 11.70
CA ALA A 272 16.84 2.73 11.78
C ALA A 272 17.73 3.27 10.66
N LEU A 273 18.90 2.67 10.41
CA LEU A 273 19.83 3.08 9.36
C LEU A 273 19.23 2.88 7.96
N ALA A 274 18.61 1.71 7.71
CA ALA A 274 17.92 1.46 6.45
C ALA A 274 16.76 2.45 6.22
N SER A 275 15.98 2.76 7.27
CA SER A 275 14.91 3.76 7.19
C SER A 275 15.45 5.14 6.81
N ALA A 276 16.53 5.58 7.44
CA ALA A 276 17.16 6.86 7.12
C ALA A 276 17.64 6.91 5.66
N ALA A 277 18.29 5.85 5.17
CA ALA A 277 18.79 5.76 3.79
C ALA A 277 17.63 5.71 2.78
N ILE A 278 16.61 4.86 2.99
CA ILE A 278 15.48 4.69 2.07
C ILE A 278 14.63 5.96 2.05
N LEU A 279 14.17 6.42 3.21
CA LEU A 279 13.25 7.56 3.30
C LEU A 279 13.96 8.87 2.90
N GLY A 280 15.20 9.05 3.34
CA GLY A 280 16.02 10.21 2.96
C GLY A 280 16.35 10.21 1.46
N GLY A 281 16.73 9.07 0.89
CA GLY A 281 16.98 8.92 -0.54
C GLY A 281 15.76 9.23 -1.39
N VAL A 282 14.59 8.70 -1.02
CA VAL A 282 13.33 8.99 -1.74
C VAL A 282 12.91 10.45 -1.57
N ALA A 283 13.08 11.04 -0.37
CA ALA A 283 12.82 12.46 -0.15
C ALA A 283 13.70 13.34 -1.04
N ALA A 284 14.98 13.01 -1.22
CA ALA A 284 15.89 13.71 -2.15
C ALA A 284 15.42 13.61 -3.61
N VAL A 285 14.97 12.42 -4.07
CA VAL A 285 14.37 12.26 -5.42
C VAL A 285 13.17 13.17 -5.60
N LEU A 286 12.27 13.22 -4.61
CA LEU A 286 11.04 14.01 -4.68
C LEU A 286 11.33 15.52 -4.65
N ALA A 287 12.30 15.96 -3.86
CA ALA A 287 12.70 17.38 -3.78
C ALA A 287 13.25 17.91 -5.11
N THR A 288 13.98 17.08 -5.88
CA THR A 288 14.50 17.49 -7.20
C THR A 288 13.41 17.67 -8.24
N ARG A 289 12.40 16.80 -8.24
CA ARG A 289 11.24 16.93 -9.12
C ARG A 289 10.44 18.21 -8.85
N ALA A 290 10.33 18.64 -7.57
CA ALA A 290 9.64 19.86 -7.19
C ALA A 290 10.31 21.11 -7.76
N ARG A 291 11.65 21.17 -7.73
CA ARG A 291 12.43 22.29 -8.25
C ARG A 291 12.34 22.42 -9.77
N GLN A 292 12.35 21.29 -10.50
CA GLN A 292 12.23 21.29 -11.96
C GLN A 292 10.84 21.74 -12.43
N ALA A 293 9.77 21.38 -11.73
CA ALA A 293 8.41 21.81 -12.05
C ALA A 293 8.15 23.29 -11.70
N GLY A 294 8.89 23.86 -10.74
CA GLY A 294 8.79 25.27 -10.36
C GLY A 294 9.65 26.22 -11.21
N GLY A 295 10.70 25.73 -11.87
CA GLY A 295 11.62 26.51 -12.70
C GLY A 295 11.20 26.68 -14.16
N SER A 296 10.09 26.08 -14.58
CA SER A 296 9.52 26.19 -15.94
C SER A 296 8.32 27.15 -16.05
N ARG A 297 8.15 28.05 -15.07
CA ARG A 297 7.13 29.10 -15.09
C ARG A 297 7.76 30.48 -15.30
#